data_b0e63f9908d5f186a99db1704fa2aa75
#
_entry.id   b0e63f9908d5f186a99db1704fa2aa75
#
_cell.length_a   1.000
_cell.length_b   1.000
_cell.length_c   1.000
_cell.angle_alpha   90.00
_cell.angle_beta   90.00
_cell.angle_gamma   90.00
#
_symmetry.space_group_name_H-M   'P 1'
#
loop_
_entity.id
_entity.type
_entity.pdbx_description
1 polymer ?
#
loop_
_entity_poly.entity_id
_entity_poly.type
_entity_poly.pdbx_seq_one_letter_code
_entity_poly.pdbx_strand_id
1 'polypeptide(L)'
;KVLEFEYRPEQHEMANAMVRSLSDNRHLLFEAGTGVGKSLAYLIPSVLFAMTAKRPCVVATNTISLQEQLLNKDIPSVRTLFETVPELYNFQGFRCALLVGRANYLCTNRLHRALSGQGELFEGKQRRELERIAKWASSEAVEGIRQELSPLPMGVVWDAVNADSSLCSSKKCKPESCFYRRARSEVEESNLVIVNHSLLFSLMGAGFGPPDDKGGVMFSDDFIVFDEAHEMPEVAGDHLGISISSWALEMSVRRIYNPKKRKGLIHRVGRAVDFEAVENAELAIADFFQYLHVKTLGKKDRIRLLEKGVLPMEIFPPLSRLCRCLIELGELTDDESLKTEVKDQARRMQGYLNGLSEILELKDENSVYWLERTGKQNQIIHLRSAPLEIAPVLKEQLFNRDVPVFMTSATLTRKGSANAFRSTVGVDDFEEGIVNSPFD
;
A
#
# COMPACT_ATOMS: atom_id res chain seq x y z
N LYS A 1 21.96 -30.42 -1.40
CA LYS A 1 21.69 -30.37 -2.85
C LYS A 1 22.63 -29.32 -3.43
N VAL A 2 23.57 -29.72 -4.27
CA VAL A 2 24.38 -28.79 -5.05
C VAL A 2 23.42 -28.13 -6.04
N LEU A 3 23.29 -26.80 -5.99
CA LEU A 3 22.58 -26.04 -7.03
C LEU A 3 23.46 -26.09 -8.28
N GLU A 4 23.01 -26.78 -9.32
CA GLU A 4 23.63 -26.68 -10.63
C GLU A 4 23.21 -25.35 -11.25
N PHE A 5 24.06 -24.34 -11.13
CA PHE A 5 23.86 -23.06 -11.81
C PHE A 5 24.37 -23.20 -13.25
N GLU A 6 23.47 -23.04 -14.20
CA GLU A 6 23.83 -22.90 -15.61
C GLU A 6 24.30 -21.45 -15.85
N TYR A 7 25.46 -21.30 -16.51
CA TYR A 7 25.91 -19.98 -16.93
C TYR A 7 25.02 -19.44 -18.06
N ARG A 8 24.44 -18.26 -17.85
CA ARG A 8 23.62 -17.53 -18.81
C ARG A 8 24.22 -16.16 -19.07
N PRO A 9 24.75 -15.92 -20.28
CA PRO A 9 25.39 -14.66 -20.64
C PRO A 9 24.47 -13.45 -20.39
N GLU A 10 23.19 -13.58 -20.72
CA GLU A 10 22.16 -12.56 -20.59
C GLU A 10 21.94 -12.16 -19.11
N GLN A 11 21.91 -13.16 -18.23
CA GLN A 11 21.79 -12.95 -16.78
C GLN A 11 23.02 -12.22 -16.23
N HIS A 12 24.19 -12.59 -16.69
CA HIS A 12 25.46 -11.96 -16.29
C HIS A 12 25.55 -10.51 -16.80
N GLU A 13 25.08 -10.24 -18.03
CA GLU A 13 25.03 -8.89 -18.59
C GLU A 13 24.12 -7.98 -17.77
N MET A 14 22.92 -8.47 -17.42
CA MET A 14 21.99 -7.74 -16.57
C MET A 14 22.57 -7.45 -15.18
N ALA A 15 23.20 -8.45 -14.54
CA ALA A 15 23.82 -8.26 -13.24
C ALA A 15 24.95 -7.23 -13.28
N ASN A 16 25.80 -7.26 -14.30
CA ASN A 16 26.88 -6.29 -14.49
C ASN A 16 26.36 -4.87 -14.77
N ALA A 17 25.30 -4.73 -15.57
CA ALA A 17 24.65 -3.44 -15.81
C ALA A 17 24.12 -2.85 -14.48
N MET A 18 23.52 -3.68 -13.64
CA MET A 18 23.06 -3.24 -12.33
C MET A 18 24.21 -2.82 -11.42
N VAL A 19 25.32 -3.57 -11.38
CA VAL A 19 26.50 -3.21 -10.59
C VAL A 19 27.05 -1.84 -11.04
N ARG A 20 27.15 -1.60 -12.36
CA ARG A 20 27.57 -0.28 -12.87
C ARG A 20 26.61 0.83 -12.44
N SER A 21 25.31 0.63 -12.64
CA SER A 21 24.26 1.59 -12.24
C SER A 21 24.35 1.96 -10.75
N LEU A 22 24.53 0.96 -9.88
CA LEU A 22 24.72 1.19 -8.45
C LEU A 22 26.03 1.93 -8.12
N SER A 23 27.12 1.61 -8.83
CA SER A 23 28.43 2.23 -8.60
C SER A 23 28.45 3.69 -9.06
N ASP A 24 27.78 3.98 -10.19
CA ASP A 24 27.73 5.29 -10.82
C ASP A 24 26.56 6.16 -10.31
N ASN A 25 25.75 5.62 -9.40
CA ASN A 25 24.54 6.23 -8.84
C ASN A 25 23.55 6.69 -9.94
N ARG A 26 23.34 5.86 -10.97
CA ARG A 26 22.46 6.15 -12.12
C ARG A 26 21.27 5.22 -12.16
N HIS A 27 20.14 5.70 -12.67
CA HIS A 27 18.99 4.85 -12.92
C HIS A 27 19.28 3.85 -14.06
N LEU A 28 18.64 2.68 -14.02
CA LEU A 28 18.79 1.64 -15.04
C LEU A 28 17.43 1.13 -15.52
N LEU A 29 17.25 1.13 -16.84
CA LEU A 29 16.18 0.43 -17.54
C LEU A 29 16.76 -0.81 -18.20
N PHE A 30 16.29 -2.00 -17.82
CA PHE A 30 16.82 -3.23 -18.39
C PHE A 30 15.70 -4.15 -18.85
N GLU A 31 15.57 -4.32 -20.17
CA GLU A 31 14.67 -5.30 -20.75
C GLU A 31 15.37 -6.66 -20.81
N ALA A 32 14.77 -7.64 -20.18
CA ALA A 32 15.29 -9.00 -20.19
C ALA A 32 14.15 -9.98 -20.50
N GLY A 33 14.28 -10.73 -21.56
CA GLY A 33 13.33 -11.72 -22.00
C GLY A 33 12.97 -12.76 -20.92
N THR A 34 11.93 -13.55 -21.19
CA THR A 34 11.55 -14.63 -20.27
C THR A 34 12.65 -15.69 -20.22
N GLY A 35 12.88 -16.27 -19.04
CA GLY A 35 13.86 -17.34 -18.84
C GLY A 35 15.31 -16.88 -18.63
N VAL A 36 15.63 -15.60 -18.73
CA VAL A 36 16.97 -15.05 -18.43
C VAL A 36 17.39 -15.32 -16.97
N GLY A 37 16.42 -15.41 -16.05
CA GLY A 37 16.70 -15.50 -14.61
C GLY A 37 16.86 -14.13 -13.96
N LYS A 38 16.00 -13.18 -14.35
CA LYS A 38 15.98 -11.79 -13.88
C LYS A 38 16.15 -11.66 -12.37
N SER A 39 15.40 -12.47 -11.60
CA SER A 39 15.40 -12.37 -10.14
C SER A 39 16.80 -12.50 -9.55
N LEU A 40 17.56 -13.51 -9.94
CA LEU A 40 18.93 -13.69 -9.44
C LEU A 40 19.87 -12.57 -9.94
N ALA A 41 19.68 -12.10 -11.18
CA ALA A 41 20.48 -11.05 -11.77
C ALA A 41 20.39 -9.72 -11.00
N TYR A 42 19.22 -9.40 -10.43
CA TYR A 42 19.10 -8.19 -9.60
C TYR A 42 19.23 -8.46 -8.10
N LEU A 43 18.84 -9.62 -7.57
CA LEU A 43 18.92 -9.90 -6.13
C LEU A 43 20.37 -9.99 -5.63
N ILE A 44 21.26 -10.65 -6.36
CA ILE A 44 22.64 -10.80 -5.94
C ILE A 44 23.33 -9.44 -5.82
N PRO A 45 23.37 -8.57 -6.84
CA PRO A 45 23.95 -7.23 -6.71
C PRO A 45 23.25 -6.38 -5.63
N SER A 46 21.93 -6.51 -5.49
CA SER A 46 21.16 -5.78 -4.50
C SER A 46 21.61 -6.09 -3.08
N VAL A 47 21.76 -7.37 -2.75
CA VAL A 47 22.21 -7.79 -1.40
C VAL A 47 23.64 -7.35 -1.16
N LEU A 48 24.54 -7.56 -2.13
CA LEU A 48 25.93 -7.15 -2.01
C LEU A 48 26.06 -5.65 -1.75
N PHE A 49 25.34 -4.84 -2.53
CA PHE A 49 25.35 -3.38 -2.37
C PHE A 49 24.69 -2.95 -1.04
N ALA A 50 23.54 -3.51 -0.70
CA ALA A 50 22.82 -3.16 0.52
C ALA A 50 23.65 -3.40 1.77
N MET A 51 24.37 -4.51 1.83
CA MET A 51 25.24 -4.83 2.98
C MET A 51 26.53 -4.01 3.00
N THR A 52 27.12 -3.74 1.83
CA THR A 52 28.38 -2.99 1.72
C THR A 52 28.16 -1.50 1.96
N ALA A 53 27.15 -0.90 1.30
CA ALA A 53 26.83 0.50 1.42
C ALA A 53 25.98 0.83 2.66
N LYS A 54 25.47 -0.17 3.37
CA LYS A 54 24.49 -0.05 4.46
C LYS A 54 23.23 0.72 4.05
N ARG A 55 22.81 0.50 2.82
CA ARG A 55 21.63 1.11 2.21
C ARG A 55 20.65 -0.01 1.85
N PRO A 56 19.47 -0.10 2.48
CA PRO A 56 18.50 -1.13 2.15
C PRO A 56 18.07 -1.11 0.70
N CYS A 57 17.70 -2.27 0.18
CA CYS A 57 17.10 -2.43 -1.14
C CYS A 57 15.61 -2.73 -0.99
N VAL A 58 14.78 -2.03 -1.75
CA VAL A 58 13.35 -2.34 -1.89
C VAL A 58 13.10 -2.95 -3.25
N VAL A 59 12.65 -4.20 -3.25
CA VAL A 59 12.23 -4.90 -4.47
C VAL A 59 10.71 -4.84 -4.56
N ALA A 60 10.22 -4.12 -5.54
CA ALA A 60 8.79 -3.98 -5.83
C ALA A 60 8.41 -4.87 -7.02
N THR A 61 7.46 -5.79 -6.81
CA THR A 61 6.90 -6.64 -7.86
C THR A 61 5.43 -6.28 -8.12
N ASN A 62 4.85 -6.77 -9.22
CA ASN A 62 3.46 -6.45 -9.51
C ASN A 62 2.48 -7.27 -8.65
N THR A 63 2.71 -8.56 -8.45
CA THR A 63 1.74 -9.49 -7.85
C THR A 63 2.22 -10.15 -6.56
N ILE A 64 1.26 -10.58 -5.73
CA ILE A 64 1.55 -11.36 -4.52
C ILE A 64 2.24 -12.68 -4.86
N SER A 65 1.84 -13.35 -5.95
CA SER A 65 2.49 -14.60 -6.39
C SER A 65 3.97 -14.42 -6.72
N LEU A 66 4.35 -13.27 -7.30
CA LEU A 66 5.75 -12.94 -7.55
C LEU A 66 6.50 -12.64 -6.23
N GLN A 67 5.86 -12.00 -5.26
CA GLN A 67 6.43 -11.83 -3.92
C GLN A 67 6.70 -13.19 -3.25
N GLU A 68 5.73 -14.12 -3.34
CA GLU A 68 5.87 -15.48 -2.81
C GLU A 68 6.99 -16.26 -3.54
N GLN A 69 7.11 -16.11 -4.84
CA GLN A 69 8.20 -16.71 -5.61
C GLN A 69 9.56 -16.20 -5.16
N LEU A 70 9.72 -14.88 -5.04
CA LEU A 70 10.96 -14.29 -4.53
C LEU A 70 11.31 -14.81 -3.15
N LEU A 71 10.34 -14.81 -2.23
CA LEU A 71 10.57 -15.20 -0.83
C LEU A 71 10.87 -16.68 -0.66
N ASN A 72 10.11 -17.55 -1.37
CA ASN A 72 10.15 -18.99 -1.13
C ASN A 72 11.10 -19.75 -2.05
N LYS A 73 11.55 -19.14 -3.16
CA LYS A 73 12.43 -19.79 -4.14
C LYS A 73 13.72 -19.00 -4.36
N ASP A 74 13.62 -17.71 -4.73
CA ASP A 74 14.77 -16.97 -5.22
C ASP A 74 15.70 -16.54 -4.07
N ILE A 75 15.15 -16.04 -2.97
CA ILE A 75 15.94 -15.68 -1.75
C ILE A 75 16.64 -16.90 -1.14
N PRO A 76 16.00 -18.07 -0.95
CA PRO A 76 16.72 -19.27 -0.54
C PRO A 76 17.85 -19.67 -1.48
N SER A 77 17.68 -19.51 -2.81
CA SER A 77 18.74 -19.78 -3.78
C SER A 77 19.92 -18.83 -3.63
N VAL A 78 19.68 -17.53 -3.39
CA VAL A 78 20.73 -16.54 -3.09
C VAL A 78 21.45 -16.89 -1.78
N ARG A 79 20.73 -17.30 -0.74
CA ARG A 79 21.34 -17.73 0.53
C ARG A 79 22.25 -18.93 0.32
N THR A 80 21.78 -19.95 -0.38
CA THR A 80 22.60 -21.14 -0.69
C THR A 80 23.84 -20.78 -1.51
N LEU A 81 23.73 -19.84 -2.46
CA LEU A 81 24.89 -19.35 -3.20
C LEU A 81 25.90 -18.69 -2.26
N PHE A 82 25.46 -17.84 -1.34
CA PHE A 82 26.32 -17.12 -0.39
C PHE A 82 26.92 -18.04 0.67
N GLU A 83 26.29 -19.19 0.94
CA GLU A 83 26.80 -20.23 1.83
C GLU A 83 27.79 -21.19 1.12
N THR A 84 27.82 -21.21 -0.20
CA THR A 84 28.65 -22.18 -0.98
C THR A 84 29.86 -21.54 -1.63
N VAL A 85 29.81 -20.22 -1.94
CA VAL A 85 30.89 -19.49 -2.61
C VAL A 85 31.72 -18.74 -1.56
N PRO A 86 33.00 -19.11 -1.34
CA PRO A 86 33.83 -18.55 -0.28
C PRO A 86 33.95 -17.03 -0.29
N GLU A 87 33.98 -16.42 -1.47
CA GLU A 87 34.09 -14.98 -1.67
C GLU A 87 32.84 -14.23 -1.21
N LEU A 88 31.72 -14.93 -1.06
CA LEU A 88 30.42 -14.39 -0.69
C LEU A 88 30.02 -14.69 0.78
N TYR A 89 30.82 -15.41 1.54
CA TYR A 89 30.49 -15.80 2.92
C TYR A 89 30.14 -14.62 3.83
N ASN A 90 30.74 -13.46 3.61
CA ASN A 90 30.46 -12.26 4.39
C ASN A 90 29.03 -11.73 4.21
N PHE A 91 28.31 -12.18 3.21
CA PHE A 91 26.96 -11.74 2.86
C PHE A 91 25.86 -12.74 3.23
N GLN A 92 26.23 -13.94 3.71
CA GLN A 92 25.25 -15.00 4.05
C GLN A 92 24.24 -14.57 5.13
N GLY A 93 24.61 -13.63 6.01
CA GLY A 93 23.78 -13.11 7.09
C GLY A 93 22.79 -12.02 6.69
N PHE A 94 22.58 -11.76 5.39
CA PHE A 94 21.62 -10.74 4.98
C PHE A 94 20.19 -11.03 5.45
N ARG A 95 19.48 -9.96 5.83
CA ARG A 95 18.09 -10.04 6.27
C ARG A 95 17.16 -9.60 5.14
N CYS A 96 16.10 -10.36 4.97
CA CYS A 96 15.05 -10.06 3.98
C CYS A 96 13.70 -10.07 4.66
N ALA A 97 12.92 -9.01 4.49
CA ALA A 97 11.55 -8.91 4.98
C ALA A 97 10.53 -8.78 3.84
N LEU A 98 9.36 -9.35 4.04
CA LEU A 98 8.19 -9.15 3.21
C LEU A 98 7.27 -8.13 3.88
N LEU A 99 6.89 -7.09 3.14
CA LEU A 99 5.85 -6.17 3.60
C LEU A 99 4.70 -6.16 2.60
N VAL A 100 3.51 -6.50 3.09
CA VAL A 100 2.26 -6.40 2.33
C VAL A 100 1.36 -5.29 2.88
N GLY A 101 0.34 -4.91 2.11
CA GLY A 101 -0.63 -3.94 2.57
C GLY A 101 -1.28 -4.35 3.90
N ARG A 102 -1.44 -3.39 4.80
CA ARG A 102 -1.91 -3.64 6.19
C ARG A 102 -3.15 -4.51 6.29
N ALA A 103 -4.12 -4.34 5.40
CA ALA A 103 -5.35 -5.13 5.37
C ALA A 103 -5.13 -6.62 5.05
N ASN A 104 -3.93 -7.01 4.62
CA ASN A 104 -3.57 -8.41 4.42
C ASN A 104 -3.05 -9.08 5.70
N TYR A 105 -2.81 -8.33 6.79
CA TYR A 105 -2.41 -8.91 8.07
C TYR A 105 -3.61 -9.16 8.97
N LEU A 106 -3.55 -10.24 9.73
CA LEU A 106 -4.51 -10.52 10.81
C LEU A 106 -4.27 -9.57 11.98
N CYS A 107 -5.35 -9.04 12.57
CA CYS A 107 -5.32 -8.32 13.83
C CYS A 107 -5.78 -9.25 14.97
N THR A 108 -4.87 -9.64 15.84
CA THR A 108 -5.14 -10.53 16.99
C THR A 108 -6.21 -9.97 17.92
N ASN A 109 -6.22 -8.67 18.16
CA ASN A 109 -7.23 -8.00 18.98
C ASN A 109 -8.63 -8.05 18.35
N ARG A 110 -8.74 -7.85 17.02
CA ARG A 110 -10.02 -7.95 16.32
C ARG A 110 -10.52 -9.40 16.27
N LEU A 111 -9.60 -10.35 16.05
CA LEU A 111 -9.92 -11.78 16.10
C LEU A 111 -10.47 -12.16 17.46
N HIS A 112 -9.81 -11.75 18.55
CA HIS A 112 -10.30 -12.03 19.91
C HIS A 112 -11.69 -11.44 20.17
N ARG A 113 -11.93 -10.19 19.75
CA ARG A 113 -13.26 -9.56 19.87
C ARG A 113 -14.33 -10.29 19.05
N ALA A 114 -14.01 -10.74 17.84
CA ALA A 114 -14.93 -11.48 16.99
C ALA A 114 -15.28 -12.86 17.61
N LEU A 115 -14.30 -13.56 18.18
CA LEU A 115 -14.48 -14.84 18.86
C LEU A 115 -15.33 -14.71 20.13
N SER A 116 -15.12 -13.65 20.92
CA SER A 116 -15.87 -13.39 22.17
C SER A 116 -17.29 -12.84 21.95
N GLY A 117 -17.72 -12.65 20.71
CA GLY A 117 -19.05 -12.09 20.40
C GLY A 117 -19.18 -10.59 20.69
N GLN A 118 -18.07 -9.90 20.97
CA GLN A 118 -18.06 -8.44 21.19
C GLN A 118 -18.00 -7.64 19.88
N GLY A 119 -18.68 -8.09 18.84
CA GLY A 119 -18.64 -7.49 17.51
C GLY A 119 -19.82 -7.93 16.67
N GLU A 120 -19.58 -8.19 15.39
CA GLU A 120 -20.54 -8.86 14.52
C GLU A 120 -20.70 -10.31 14.99
N LEU A 121 -21.96 -10.75 15.10
CA LEU A 121 -22.27 -12.15 15.39
C LEU A 121 -22.09 -12.95 14.11
N PHE A 122 -21.08 -13.81 14.09
CA PHE A 122 -20.87 -14.77 13.01
C PHE A 122 -21.56 -16.09 13.36
N GLU A 123 -22.34 -16.61 12.42
CA GLU A 123 -23.07 -17.86 12.59
C GLU A 123 -22.71 -18.86 11.48
N GLY A 124 -22.95 -20.14 11.73
CA GLY A 124 -22.84 -21.20 10.75
C GLY A 124 -21.45 -21.28 10.07
N LYS A 125 -21.39 -21.04 8.75
CA LYS A 125 -20.16 -21.12 7.96
C LYS A 125 -19.14 -20.05 8.35
N GLN A 126 -19.59 -18.83 8.66
CA GLN A 126 -18.72 -17.72 9.05
C GLN A 126 -18.06 -17.96 10.41
N ARG A 127 -18.80 -18.56 11.37
CA ARG A 127 -18.26 -18.92 12.68
C ARG A 127 -17.17 -19.99 12.57
N ARG A 128 -17.39 -21.03 11.75
CA ARG A 128 -16.36 -22.06 11.49
C ARG A 128 -15.12 -21.49 10.83
N GLU A 129 -15.32 -20.52 9.91
CA GLU A 129 -14.21 -19.83 9.26
C GLU A 129 -13.39 -19.01 10.26
N LEU A 130 -14.06 -18.29 11.16
CA LEU A 130 -13.40 -17.54 12.22
C LEU A 130 -12.57 -18.45 13.15
N GLU A 131 -13.10 -19.63 13.50
CA GLU A 131 -12.39 -20.63 14.28
C GLU A 131 -11.19 -21.24 13.52
N ARG A 132 -11.31 -21.44 12.20
CA ARG A 132 -10.20 -21.85 11.33
C ARG A 132 -9.07 -20.81 11.33
N ILE A 133 -9.41 -19.54 11.20
CA ILE A 133 -8.44 -18.43 11.27
C ILE A 133 -7.76 -18.39 12.65
N ALA A 134 -8.52 -18.57 13.73
CA ALA A 134 -7.98 -18.59 15.09
C ALA A 134 -7.00 -19.75 15.31
N LYS A 135 -7.32 -20.93 14.82
CA LYS A 135 -6.44 -22.10 14.89
C LYS A 135 -5.14 -21.88 14.10
N TRP A 136 -5.23 -21.34 12.88
CA TRP A 136 -4.07 -20.99 12.09
C TRP A 136 -3.20 -19.95 12.79
N ALA A 137 -3.78 -18.88 13.31
CA ALA A 137 -3.06 -17.80 14.01
C ALA A 137 -2.32 -18.25 15.28
N SER A 138 -2.69 -19.41 15.82
CA SER A 138 -2.02 -20.00 17.00
C SER A 138 -0.78 -20.83 16.64
N SER A 139 -0.47 -21.01 15.36
CA SER A 139 0.74 -21.72 14.93
C SER A 139 1.96 -20.81 15.04
N GLU A 140 3.11 -21.36 15.51
CA GLU A 140 4.31 -20.58 15.77
C GLU A 140 5.01 -20.02 14.50
N ALA A 141 4.73 -20.61 13.34
CA ALA A 141 5.43 -20.32 12.07
C ALA A 141 4.62 -19.42 11.11
N VAL A 142 3.61 -18.66 11.59
CA VAL A 142 2.80 -17.82 10.71
C VAL A 142 3.23 -16.36 10.73
N GLU A 143 3.32 -15.75 9.55
CA GLU A 143 3.54 -14.32 9.38
C GLU A 143 2.25 -13.50 9.60
N GLY A 144 1.13 -14.18 9.65
CA GLY A 144 -0.19 -13.58 9.85
C GLY A 144 -0.77 -12.94 8.60
N ILE A 145 -0.34 -13.39 7.43
CA ILE A 145 -0.75 -12.85 6.12
C ILE A 145 -1.90 -13.69 5.56
N ARG A 146 -2.91 -13.03 5.03
CA ARG A 146 -4.12 -13.65 4.47
C ARG A 146 -3.83 -14.79 3.50
N GLN A 147 -2.77 -14.65 2.70
CA GLN A 147 -2.38 -15.59 1.64
C GLN A 147 -1.85 -16.92 2.16
N GLU A 148 -1.40 -16.98 3.42
CA GLU A 148 -1.00 -18.24 4.06
C GLU A 148 -2.19 -19.18 4.32
N LEU A 149 -3.41 -18.64 4.26
CA LEU A 149 -4.62 -19.43 4.45
C LEU A 149 -5.07 -20.08 3.13
N SER A 150 -5.04 -21.40 3.06
CA SER A 150 -5.58 -22.18 1.95
C SER A 150 -6.77 -23.05 2.43
N PRO A 151 -7.96 -22.88 1.86
CA PRO A 151 -8.37 -21.84 0.91
C PRO A 151 -8.35 -20.44 1.54
N LEU A 152 -8.33 -19.39 0.69
CA LEU A 152 -8.43 -18.02 1.16
C LEU A 152 -9.68 -17.80 2.02
N PRO A 153 -9.59 -16.97 3.07
CA PRO A 153 -10.73 -16.75 3.97
C PRO A 153 -11.85 -15.97 3.28
N MET A 154 -13.06 -16.20 3.75
CA MET A 154 -14.24 -15.44 3.32
C MET A 154 -14.02 -13.95 3.55
N GLY A 155 -14.23 -13.09 2.52
CA GLY A 155 -13.98 -11.65 2.59
C GLY A 155 -14.65 -10.99 3.81
N VAL A 156 -15.93 -11.28 4.06
CA VAL A 156 -16.68 -10.72 5.19
C VAL A 156 -16.03 -11.05 6.55
N VAL A 157 -15.52 -12.28 6.70
CA VAL A 157 -14.87 -12.70 7.95
C VAL A 157 -13.48 -12.06 8.05
N TRP A 158 -12.72 -12.02 6.93
CA TRP A 158 -11.42 -11.39 6.92
C TRP A 158 -11.49 -9.89 7.22
N ASP A 159 -12.45 -9.16 6.65
CA ASP A 159 -12.69 -7.75 6.88
C ASP A 159 -12.99 -7.41 8.35
N ALA A 160 -13.59 -8.36 9.07
CA ALA A 160 -13.84 -8.20 10.50
C ALA A 160 -12.60 -8.42 11.38
N VAL A 161 -11.58 -9.14 10.88
CA VAL A 161 -10.40 -9.53 11.70
C VAL A 161 -9.07 -9.00 11.17
N ASN A 162 -9.02 -8.42 9.97
CA ASN A 162 -7.79 -7.87 9.40
C ASN A 162 -7.27 -6.65 10.18
N ALA A 163 -6.00 -6.30 9.97
CA ALA A 163 -5.43 -5.08 10.52
C ALA A 163 -5.95 -3.85 9.77
N ASP A 164 -6.50 -2.92 10.53
CA ASP A 164 -7.12 -1.70 10.02
C ASP A 164 -6.34 -0.47 10.51
N SER A 165 -5.95 0.41 9.59
CA SER A 165 -5.17 1.62 9.89
C SER A 165 -5.82 2.52 10.95
N SER A 166 -7.16 2.52 11.01
CA SER A 166 -7.91 3.34 11.96
C SER A 166 -7.93 2.79 13.40
N LEU A 167 -7.62 1.51 13.56
CA LEU A 167 -7.64 0.83 14.85
C LEU A 167 -6.23 0.47 15.36
N CYS A 168 -5.23 0.56 14.47
CA CYS A 168 -3.85 0.28 14.80
C CYS A 168 -3.22 1.46 15.54
N SER A 169 -2.66 1.21 16.72
CA SER A 169 -1.94 2.19 17.52
C SER A 169 -0.61 1.57 18.00
N SER A 170 0.49 2.35 17.90
CA SER A 170 1.79 1.95 18.43
C SER A 170 1.77 1.76 19.95
N LYS A 171 0.91 2.47 20.64
CA LYS A 171 0.74 2.34 22.10
C LYS A 171 -0.01 1.08 22.52
N LYS A 172 -0.94 0.58 21.68
CA LYS A 172 -1.80 -0.59 21.99
C LYS A 172 -1.28 -1.91 21.43
N CYS A 173 -0.47 -1.86 20.37
CA CYS A 173 0.02 -3.05 19.67
C CYS A 173 1.52 -3.11 19.74
N LYS A 174 2.05 -4.16 20.36
CA LYS A 174 3.48 -4.46 20.41
C LYS A 174 3.85 -5.44 19.28
N PRO A 175 5.11 -5.45 18.79
CA PRO A 175 5.54 -6.42 17.77
C PRO A 175 5.27 -7.87 18.16
N GLU A 176 5.45 -8.24 19.44
CA GLU A 176 5.28 -9.60 19.95
C GLU A 176 3.83 -10.12 19.81
N SER A 177 2.85 -9.21 19.76
CA SER A 177 1.43 -9.56 19.72
C SER A 177 0.72 -9.12 18.43
N CYS A 178 1.42 -8.51 17.49
CA CYS A 178 0.83 -7.93 16.28
C CYS A 178 1.65 -8.25 15.04
N PHE A 179 1.13 -9.09 14.16
CA PHE A 179 1.79 -9.50 12.92
C PHE A 179 2.27 -8.32 12.06
N TYR A 180 1.42 -7.33 11.84
CA TYR A 180 1.79 -6.13 11.07
C TYR A 180 2.94 -5.35 11.72
N ARG A 181 2.95 -5.23 13.05
CA ARG A 181 4.03 -4.53 13.75
C ARG A 181 5.33 -5.31 13.75
N ARG A 182 5.25 -6.64 13.84
CA ARG A 182 6.40 -7.52 13.70
C ARG A 182 7.02 -7.35 12.31
N ALA A 183 6.21 -7.46 11.25
CA ALA A 183 6.70 -7.25 9.89
C ALA A 183 7.33 -5.86 9.69
N ARG A 184 6.76 -4.81 10.30
CA ARG A 184 7.34 -3.47 10.26
C ARG A 184 8.69 -3.37 10.95
N SER A 185 8.83 -3.98 12.12
CA SER A 185 10.10 -4.02 12.85
C SER A 185 11.17 -4.81 12.09
N GLU A 186 10.79 -5.89 11.43
CA GLU A 186 11.68 -6.68 10.57
C GLU A 186 12.17 -5.89 9.35
N VAL A 187 11.31 -5.05 8.75
CA VAL A 187 11.71 -4.15 7.66
C VAL A 187 12.82 -3.19 8.09
N GLU A 188 12.71 -2.61 9.29
CA GLU A 188 13.70 -1.66 9.82
C GLU A 188 15.09 -2.28 10.01
N GLU A 189 15.15 -3.61 10.17
CA GLU A 189 16.40 -4.38 10.38
C GLU A 189 16.88 -5.09 9.10
N SER A 190 16.16 -4.96 7.97
CA SER A 190 16.42 -5.75 6.76
C SER A 190 17.34 -5.03 5.77
N ASN A 191 18.15 -5.82 5.07
CA ASN A 191 18.94 -5.37 3.93
C ASN A 191 18.12 -5.35 2.63
N LEU A 192 17.13 -6.25 2.54
CA LEU A 192 16.23 -6.40 1.40
C LEU A 192 14.79 -6.40 1.88
N VAL A 193 13.95 -5.59 1.26
CA VAL A 193 12.51 -5.52 1.55
C VAL A 193 11.73 -5.82 0.30
N ILE A 194 10.87 -6.82 0.34
CA ILE A 194 9.99 -7.20 -0.78
C ILE A 194 8.62 -6.55 -0.55
N VAL A 195 8.15 -5.79 -1.54
CA VAL A 195 6.83 -5.15 -1.55
C VAL A 195 6.13 -5.40 -2.89
N ASN A 196 4.87 -5.00 -3.02
CA ASN A 196 4.26 -4.87 -4.35
C ASN A 196 4.18 -3.41 -4.79
N HIS A 197 4.03 -3.18 -6.11
CA HIS A 197 3.92 -1.84 -6.68
C HIS A 197 2.82 -1.01 -6.00
N SER A 198 1.66 -1.60 -5.75
CA SER A 198 0.53 -0.92 -5.10
C SER A 198 0.88 -0.40 -3.70
N LEU A 199 1.57 -1.22 -2.89
CA LEU A 199 2.01 -0.78 -1.56
C LEU A 199 3.07 0.31 -1.67
N LEU A 200 4.05 0.14 -2.57
CA LEU A 200 5.10 1.12 -2.79
C LEU A 200 4.51 2.48 -3.15
N PHE A 201 3.64 2.55 -4.16
CA PHE A 201 3.00 3.81 -4.58
C PHE A 201 2.03 4.38 -3.54
N SER A 202 1.35 3.53 -2.77
CA SER A 202 0.53 3.99 -1.64
C SER A 202 1.39 4.66 -0.54
N LEU A 203 2.60 4.16 -0.31
CA LEU A 203 3.53 4.74 0.63
C LEU A 203 4.12 6.05 0.09
N MET A 204 4.41 6.12 -1.22
CA MET A 204 4.82 7.35 -1.91
C MET A 204 3.77 8.45 -1.76
N GLY A 205 2.50 8.14 -2.03
CA GLY A 205 1.39 9.09 -1.88
C GLY A 205 1.18 9.56 -0.43
N ALA A 206 1.63 8.79 0.55
CA ALA A 206 1.63 9.19 1.96
C ALA A 206 2.81 10.09 2.37
N GLY A 207 3.71 10.39 1.45
CA GLY A 207 4.92 11.18 1.65
C GLY A 207 6.14 10.29 1.93
N PHE A 208 7.07 10.22 0.98
CA PHE A 208 8.43 9.76 1.23
C PHE A 208 9.13 10.80 2.09
N GLY A 209 9.27 10.55 3.35
CA GLY A 209 10.19 11.24 4.23
C GLY A 209 11.01 10.21 4.98
N PRO A 210 12.23 10.57 5.46
CA PRO A 210 12.76 9.82 6.58
C PRO A 210 11.62 9.74 7.60
N PRO A 211 11.48 8.64 8.34
CA PRO A 211 10.56 8.67 9.44
C PRO A 211 10.96 9.86 10.30
N ASP A 212 10.21 10.97 10.20
CA ASP A 212 10.14 11.87 11.33
C ASP A 212 9.79 10.95 12.47
N ASP A 213 10.71 10.52 13.28
CA ASP A 213 10.58 9.69 14.47
C ASP A 213 9.34 8.77 14.58
N LYS A 214 8.46 8.73 13.60
CA LYS A 214 7.07 8.29 13.74
C LYS A 214 6.42 7.56 12.57
N GLY A 215 7.17 7.07 11.56
CA GLY A 215 6.48 6.12 10.73
C GLY A 215 6.64 6.07 9.23
N GLY A 216 7.69 6.55 8.64
CA GLY A 216 8.09 6.15 7.29
C GLY A 216 8.37 4.65 7.25
N VAL A 217 8.00 3.99 6.17
CA VAL A 217 8.27 2.57 5.95
C VAL A 217 9.48 2.40 5.07
N MET A 218 9.78 3.44 4.32
CA MET A 218 10.87 3.50 3.37
C MET A 218 11.88 4.51 3.89
N PHE A 219 13.13 4.18 3.82
CA PHE A 219 14.22 5.06 4.19
C PHE A 219 14.55 5.99 3.03
N SER A 220 14.99 7.21 3.31
CA SER A 220 15.36 8.18 2.25
C SER A 220 16.47 7.66 1.33
N ASP A 221 17.29 6.75 1.85
CA ASP A 221 18.48 6.22 1.18
C ASP A 221 18.28 4.85 0.55
N ASP A 222 17.09 4.30 0.56
CA ASP A 222 16.80 3.00 -0.07
C ASP A 222 16.94 3.12 -1.59
N PHE A 223 17.63 2.19 -2.21
CA PHE A 223 17.50 2.02 -3.66
C PHE A 223 16.34 1.05 -4.00
N ILE A 224 15.76 1.23 -5.17
CA ILE A 224 14.53 0.54 -5.52
C ILE A 224 14.73 -0.26 -6.81
N VAL A 225 14.31 -1.53 -6.76
CA VAL A 225 14.20 -2.41 -7.92
C VAL A 225 12.71 -2.58 -8.24
N PHE A 226 12.29 -2.18 -9.43
CA PHE A 226 10.98 -2.51 -9.98
C PHE A 226 11.09 -3.72 -10.89
N ASP A 227 10.57 -4.84 -10.45
CA ASP A 227 10.36 -6.03 -11.28
C ASP A 227 8.99 -5.96 -11.94
N GLU A 228 8.87 -6.40 -13.18
CA GLU A 228 7.72 -6.18 -14.06
C GLU A 228 7.35 -4.68 -14.17
N ALA A 229 8.37 -3.86 -14.39
CA ALA A 229 8.25 -2.40 -14.40
C ALA A 229 7.28 -1.84 -15.45
N HIS A 230 6.93 -2.62 -16.48
CA HIS A 230 5.93 -2.24 -17.47
C HIS A 230 4.54 -1.94 -16.85
N GLU A 231 4.26 -2.48 -15.68
CA GLU A 231 3.02 -2.25 -14.93
C GLU A 231 3.05 -0.95 -14.09
N MET A 232 4.24 -0.34 -13.89
CA MET A 232 4.39 0.87 -13.08
C MET A 232 3.41 1.99 -13.46
N PRO A 233 3.23 2.33 -14.76
CA PRO A 233 2.37 3.45 -15.13
C PRO A 233 0.94 3.27 -14.70
N GLU A 234 0.37 2.09 -14.88
CA GLU A 234 -1.02 1.80 -14.51
C GLU A 234 -1.19 1.82 -12.99
N VAL A 235 -0.33 1.10 -12.26
CA VAL A 235 -0.42 1.04 -10.80
C VAL A 235 -0.15 2.40 -10.16
N ALA A 236 0.82 3.16 -10.67
CA ALA A 236 1.07 4.51 -10.18
C ALA A 236 -0.14 5.43 -10.39
N GLY A 237 -0.76 5.39 -11.56
CA GLY A 237 -1.97 6.15 -11.87
C GLY A 237 -3.11 5.88 -10.89
N ASP A 238 -3.28 4.63 -10.47
CA ASP A 238 -4.32 4.24 -9.51
C ASP A 238 -4.03 4.72 -8.08
N HIS A 239 -2.75 4.83 -7.69
CA HIS A 239 -2.33 5.12 -6.30
C HIS A 239 -1.89 6.57 -6.07
N LEU A 240 -1.48 7.31 -7.10
CA LEU A 240 -1.08 8.71 -7.00
C LEU A 240 -2.27 9.68 -7.07
N GLY A 241 -3.48 9.16 -7.29
CA GLY A 241 -4.71 9.93 -7.30
C GLY A 241 -5.47 9.84 -5.97
N ILE A 242 -6.57 10.58 -5.90
CA ILE A 242 -7.49 10.56 -4.75
C ILE A 242 -8.60 9.55 -5.01
N SER A 243 -8.93 8.76 -4.00
CA SER A 243 -10.08 7.86 -4.02
C SER A 243 -10.88 7.96 -2.73
N ILE A 244 -12.12 8.42 -2.82
CA ILE A 244 -13.07 8.52 -1.70
C ILE A 244 -14.29 7.68 -2.03
N SER A 245 -14.55 6.62 -1.25
CA SER A 245 -15.75 5.81 -1.42
C SER A 245 -16.84 6.17 -0.40
N SER A 246 -18.10 6.05 -0.80
CA SER A 246 -19.26 6.23 0.07
C SER A 246 -19.15 5.36 1.32
N TRP A 247 -18.82 4.08 1.12
CA TRP A 247 -18.66 3.12 2.22
C TRP A 247 -17.56 3.51 3.20
N ALA A 248 -16.38 3.92 2.70
CA ALA A 248 -15.25 4.27 3.56
C ALA A 248 -15.53 5.53 4.39
N LEU A 249 -16.16 6.55 3.80
CA LEU A 249 -16.52 7.78 4.49
C LEU A 249 -17.60 7.52 5.55
N GLU A 250 -18.69 6.79 5.20
CA GLU A 250 -19.71 6.39 6.17
C GLU A 250 -19.14 5.59 7.34
N MET A 251 -18.30 4.59 7.04
CA MET A 251 -17.69 3.76 8.08
C MET A 251 -16.73 4.56 8.96
N SER A 252 -16.05 5.57 8.41
CA SER A 252 -15.19 6.46 9.20
C SER A 252 -16.02 7.25 10.24
N VAL A 253 -17.17 7.79 9.84
CA VAL A 253 -18.07 8.53 10.76
C VAL A 253 -18.70 7.58 11.78
N ARG A 254 -19.18 6.40 11.37
CA ARG A 254 -19.75 5.39 12.28
C ARG A 254 -18.75 4.83 13.32
N ARG A 255 -17.44 4.89 13.03
CA ARG A 255 -16.41 4.55 14.02
C ARG A 255 -16.26 5.61 15.09
N ILE A 256 -16.46 6.87 14.75
CA ILE A 256 -16.51 7.95 15.73
C ILE A 256 -17.68 7.71 16.67
N TYR A 257 -18.86 7.52 16.13
CA TYR A 257 -20.04 7.07 16.89
C TYR A 257 -21.10 6.46 15.98
N ASN A 258 -21.67 5.35 16.40
CA ASN A 258 -22.81 4.69 15.74
C ASN A 258 -24.07 4.85 16.61
N PRO A 259 -25.01 5.74 16.22
CA PRO A 259 -26.21 6.01 17.02
C PRO A 259 -27.09 4.78 17.23
N LYS A 260 -27.20 3.91 16.20
CA LYS A 260 -28.03 2.69 16.25
C LYS A 260 -27.50 1.66 17.26
N LYS A 261 -26.18 1.50 17.33
CA LYS A 261 -25.52 0.56 18.26
C LYS A 261 -25.13 1.21 19.58
N ARG A 262 -25.24 2.53 19.71
CA ARG A 262 -24.78 3.35 20.84
C ARG A 262 -23.33 3.02 21.24
N LYS A 263 -22.45 2.89 20.24
CA LYS A 263 -21.03 2.52 20.40
C LYS A 263 -20.17 3.39 19.49
N GLY A 264 -18.93 3.61 19.87
CA GLY A 264 -17.94 4.33 19.07
C GLY A 264 -16.87 4.97 19.95
N LEU A 265 -15.94 5.65 19.30
CA LEU A 265 -14.79 6.26 19.95
C LEU A 265 -15.20 7.27 21.02
N ILE A 266 -16.17 8.14 20.70
CA ILE A 266 -16.61 9.21 21.59
C ILE A 266 -17.70 8.79 22.59
N HIS A 267 -18.09 7.49 22.62
CA HIS A 267 -19.22 7.04 23.48
C HIS A 267 -19.07 7.41 24.95
N ARG A 268 -17.84 7.46 25.49
CA ARG A 268 -17.58 7.73 26.92
C ARG A 268 -17.20 9.17 27.23
N VAL A 269 -16.75 9.92 26.21
CA VAL A 269 -16.13 11.25 26.38
C VAL A 269 -16.81 12.33 25.55
N GLY A 270 -17.69 11.95 24.61
CA GLY A 270 -18.39 12.87 23.74
C GLY A 270 -19.40 13.74 24.49
N ARG A 271 -19.44 15.01 24.12
CA ARG A 271 -20.44 15.98 24.54
C ARG A 271 -21.68 15.90 23.64
N ALA A 272 -22.78 16.48 24.04
CA ALA A 272 -24.00 16.54 23.23
C ALA A 272 -23.74 17.09 21.80
N VAL A 273 -22.92 18.12 21.69
CA VAL A 273 -22.53 18.75 20.42
C VAL A 273 -21.71 17.81 19.51
N ASP A 274 -20.94 16.89 20.09
CA ASP A 274 -20.12 15.93 19.33
C ASP A 274 -21.01 14.83 18.74
N PHE A 275 -22.00 14.35 19.47
CA PHE A 275 -22.99 13.38 18.96
C PHE A 275 -23.85 14.01 17.87
N GLU A 276 -24.34 15.23 18.08
CA GLU A 276 -25.10 15.99 17.08
C GLU A 276 -24.27 16.19 15.78
N ALA A 277 -22.99 16.52 15.92
CA ALA A 277 -22.10 16.68 14.77
C ALA A 277 -21.93 15.37 13.98
N VAL A 278 -21.86 14.22 14.65
CA VAL A 278 -21.81 12.90 13.99
C VAL A 278 -23.11 12.63 13.23
N GLU A 279 -24.27 12.83 13.86
CA GLU A 279 -25.57 12.59 13.22
C GLU A 279 -25.77 13.47 11.98
N ASN A 280 -25.44 14.76 12.09
CA ASN A 280 -25.51 15.69 10.96
C ASN A 280 -24.54 15.30 9.83
N ALA A 281 -23.35 14.80 10.15
CA ALA A 281 -22.40 14.31 9.17
C ALA A 281 -22.89 13.03 8.48
N GLU A 282 -23.49 12.07 9.22
CA GLU A 282 -24.12 10.87 8.62
C GLU A 282 -25.22 11.24 7.63
N LEU A 283 -26.10 12.15 8.00
CA LEU A 283 -27.19 12.62 7.13
C LEU A 283 -26.63 13.29 5.85
N ALA A 284 -25.68 14.22 6.01
CA ALA A 284 -25.10 14.92 4.88
C ALA A 284 -24.36 13.96 3.92
N ILE A 285 -23.68 12.96 4.43
CA ILE A 285 -23.04 11.92 3.62
C ILE A 285 -24.11 11.12 2.84
N ALA A 286 -25.16 10.68 3.52
CA ALA A 286 -26.23 9.92 2.90
C ALA A 286 -26.92 10.72 1.78
N ASP A 287 -27.27 11.98 2.03
CA ASP A 287 -27.90 12.87 1.06
C ASP A 287 -26.97 13.13 -0.14
N PHE A 288 -25.70 13.38 0.11
CA PHE A 288 -24.71 13.61 -0.93
C PHE A 288 -24.56 12.41 -1.86
N PHE A 289 -24.34 11.21 -1.32
CA PHE A 289 -24.18 10.01 -2.15
C PHE A 289 -25.50 9.57 -2.79
N GLN A 290 -26.64 9.82 -2.17
CA GLN A 290 -27.95 9.64 -2.78
C GLN A 290 -28.12 10.57 -4.01
N TYR A 291 -27.72 11.83 -3.88
CA TYR A 291 -27.72 12.77 -5.01
C TYR A 291 -26.82 12.27 -6.14
N LEU A 292 -25.56 11.85 -5.84
CA LEU A 292 -24.65 11.29 -6.84
C LEU A 292 -25.25 10.05 -7.51
N HIS A 293 -25.89 9.19 -6.74
CA HIS A 293 -26.51 7.97 -7.26
C HIS A 293 -27.63 8.26 -8.26
N VAL A 294 -28.55 9.15 -7.90
CA VAL A 294 -29.78 9.40 -8.66
C VAL A 294 -29.57 10.45 -9.75
N LYS A 295 -28.98 11.58 -9.39
CA LYS A 295 -28.93 12.76 -10.27
C LYS A 295 -27.70 12.79 -11.15
N THR A 296 -26.55 12.33 -10.67
CA THR A 296 -25.30 12.44 -11.42
C THR A 296 -25.01 11.17 -12.21
N LEU A 297 -24.95 10.01 -11.58
CA LEU A 297 -24.67 8.73 -12.25
C LEU A 297 -25.91 8.21 -13.01
N GLY A 298 -27.10 8.33 -12.44
CA GLY A 298 -28.33 7.80 -13.05
C GLY A 298 -28.21 6.31 -13.39
N LYS A 299 -28.19 5.96 -14.67
CA LYS A 299 -27.99 4.57 -15.16
C LYS A 299 -26.53 4.24 -15.53
N LYS A 300 -25.60 5.20 -15.43
CA LYS A 300 -24.20 5.00 -15.82
C LYS A 300 -23.39 4.47 -14.66
N ASP A 301 -22.45 3.57 -14.94
CA ASP A 301 -21.53 3.04 -13.93
C ASP A 301 -20.33 3.97 -13.69
N ARG A 302 -19.99 4.78 -14.68
CA ARG A 302 -18.89 5.76 -14.60
C ARG A 302 -19.28 7.05 -15.34
N ILE A 303 -18.90 8.19 -14.76
CA ILE A 303 -19.06 9.51 -15.38
C ILE A 303 -17.87 10.40 -15.07
N ARG A 304 -17.33 11.06 -16.08
CA ARG A 304 -16.26 12.06 -15.94
C ARG A 304 -16.82 13.39 -15.46
N LEU A 305 -16.14 14.03 -14.53
CA LEU A 305 -16.45 15.39 -14.08
C LEU A 305 -15.61 16.36 -14.93
N LEU A 306 -16.30 17.29 -15.61
CA LEU A 306 -15.67 18.21 -16.54
C LEU A 306 -15.81 19.68 -16.10
N GLU A 307 -16.77 19.98 -15.25
CA GLU A 307 -17.13 21.36 -14.86
C GLU A 307 -17.14 21.47 -13.33
N LYS A 308 -16.64 22.59 -12.83
CA LYS A 308 -16.70 22.96 -11.41
C LYS A 308 -18.12 23.29 -10.99
N GLY A 309 -18.48 23.02 -9.75
CA GLY A 309 -19.78 23.41 -9.18
C GLY A 309 -20.98 22.57 -9.62
N VAL A 310 -20.76 21.46 -10.33
CA VAL A 310 -21.85 20.55 -10.76
C VAL A 310 -22.34 19.68 -9.59
N LEU A 311 -21.48 19.41 -8.63
CA LEU A 311 -21.77 18.57 -7.46
C LEU A 311 -22.11 19.42 -6.24
N PRO A 312 -23.03 18.94 -5.36
CA PRO A 312 -23.45 19.68 -4.19
C PRO A 312 -22.30 19.86 -3.17
N MET A 313 -22.20 21.07 -2.62
CA MET A 313 -21.17 21.43 -1.63
C MET A 313 -21.67 21.34 -0.19
N GLU A 314 -22.93 20.98 0.02
CA GLU A 314 -23.63 20.92 1.30
C GLU A 314 -23.04 19.86 2.25
N ILE A 315 -22.23 18.94 1.74
CA ILE A 315 -21.50 17.95 2.53
C ILE A 315 -20.41 18.59 3.40
N PHE A 316 -19.84 19.73 3.01
CA PHE A 316 -18.71 20.34 3.71
C PHE A 316 -19.02 20.89 5.09
N PRO A 317 -20.09 21.71 5.31
CA PRO A 317 -20.33 22.30 6.62
C PRO A 317 -20.49 21.25 7.74
N PRO A 318 -21.28 20.16 7.60
CA PRO A 318 -21.40 19.14 8.63
C PRO A 318 -20.10 18.38 8.88
N LEU A 319 -19.36 18.00 7.83
CA LEU A 319 -18.06 17.32 7.99
C LEU A 319 -17.00 18.23 8.64
N SER A 320 -16.98 19.51 8.29
CA SER A 320 -16.07 20.49 8.89
C SER A 320 -16.41 20.73 10.35
N ARG A 321 -17.70 20.76 10.71
CA ARG A 321 -18.15 20.84 12.11
C ARG A 321 -17.70 19.62 12.89
N LEU A 322 -17.90 18.41 12.35
CA LEU A 322 -17.45 17.17 12.98
C LEU A 322 -15.92 17.17 13.19
N CYS A 323 -15.15 17.60 12.21
CA CYS A 323 -13.69 17.69 12.31
C CYS A 323 -13.27 18.62 13.45
N ARG A 324 -13.88 19.80 13.57
CA ARG A 324 -13.62 20.74 14.67
C ARG A 324 -13.99 20.17 16.04
N CYS A 325 -15.16 19.54 16.16
CA CYS A 325 -15.58 18.87 17.39
C CYS A 325 -14.56 17.81 17.83
N LEU A 326 -14.02 17.03 16.90
CA LEU A 326 -12.99 16.02 17.20
C LEU A 326 -11.67 16.65 17.66
N ILE A 327 -11.25 17.78 17.06
CA ILE A 327 -10.05 18.51 17.48
C ILE A 327 -10.21 19.01 18.91
N GLU A 328 -11.32 19.69 19.18
CA GLU A 328 -11.64 20.21 20.53
C GLU A 328 -11.71 19.07 21.56
N LEU A 329 -12.41 17.99 21.24
CA LEU A 329 -12.53 16.83 22.11
C LEU A 329 -11.17 16.19 22.41
N GLY A 330 -10.28 16.15 21.42
CA GLY A 330 -8.91 15.69 21.59
C GLY A 330 -8.10 16.54 22.56
N GLU A 331 -8.34 17.85 22.64
CA GLU A 331 -7.68 18.71 23.63
C GLU A 331 -8.27 18.55 25.04
N LEU A 332 -9.56 18.25 25.14
CA LEU A 332 -10.28 18.09 26.42
C LEU A 332 -10.13 16.69 27.04
N THR A 333 -9.58 15.74 26.30
CA THR A 333 -9.48 14.34 26.76
C THR A 333 -8.20 14.10 27.54
N ASP A 334 -8.32 13.68 28.80
CA ASP A 334 -7.18 13.38 29.70
C ASP A 334 -6.51 12.02 29.40
N ASP A 335 -7.27 11.03 28.93
CA ASP A 335 -6.73 9.71 28.53
C ASP A 335 -5.90 9.86 27.27
N GLU A 336 -4.58 9.80 27.38
CA GLU A 336 -3.63 9.94 26.28
C GLU A 336 -3.86 8.93 25.12
N SER A 337 -4.34 7.72 25.42
CA SER A 337 -4.66 6.74 24.38
C SER A 337 -5.88 7.15 23.58
N LEU A 338 -6.92 7.59 24.27
CA LEU A 338 -8.17 8.05 23.66
C LEU A 338 -7.96 9.37 22.93
N LYS A 339 -7.21 10.29 23.50
CA LYS A 339 -6.78 11.56 22.88
C LYS A 339 -6.08 11.33 21.54
N THR A 340 -5.16 10.36 21.50
CA THR A 340 -4.47 9.99 20.26
C THR A 340 -5.47 9.45 19.22
N GLU A 341 -6.40 8.57 19.62
CA GLU A 341 -7.41 8.03 18.72
C GLU A 341 -8.34 9.11 18.16
N VAL A 342 -8.77 10.05 19.00
CA VAL A 342 -9.63 11.19 18.59
C VAL A 342 -8.88 12.09 17.60
N LYS A 343 -7.63 12.44 17.90
CA LYS A 343 -6.78 13.24 17.00
C LYS A 343 -6.52 12.52 15.65
N ASP A 344 -6.38 11.21 15.65
CA ASP A 344 -6.23 10.43 14.43
C ASP A 344 -7.52 10.44 13.58
N GLN A 345 -8.70 10.38 14.22
CA GLN A 345 -9.96 10.52 13.50
C GLN A 345 -10.18 11.95 12.97
N ALA A 346 -9.76 12.97 13.70
CA ALA A 346 -9.79 14.36 13.23
C ALA A 346 -8.91 14.53 11.97
N ARG A 347 -7.67 14.02 11.99
CA ARG A 347 -6.77 14.04 10.82
C ARG A 347 -7.37 13.31 9.63
N ARG A 348 -7.99 12.15 9.86
CA ARG A 348 -8.67 11.39 8.80
C ARG A 348 -9.84 12.18 8.21
N MET A 349 -10.66 12.81 9.05
CA MET A 349 -11.77 13.63 8.59
C MET A 349 -11.28 14.84 7.78
N GLN A 350 -10.18 15.47 8.21
CA GLN A 350 -9.52 16.54 7.45
C GLN A 350 -9.01 16.04 6.09
N GLY A 351 -8.48 14.82 6.03
CA GLY A 351 -8.07 14.18 4.77
C GLY A 351 -9.24 13.99 3.80
N TYR A 352 -10.40 13.56 4.30
CA TYR A 352 -11.63 13.48 3.48
C TYR A 352 -12.09 14.87 3.01
N LEU A 353 -12.08 15.88 3.86
CA LEU A 353 -12.44 17.24 3.49
C LEU A 353 -11.53 17.79 2.39
N ASN A 354 -10.22 17.59 2.51
CA ASN A 354 -9.25 18.01 1.50
C ASN A 354 -9.48 17.28 0.18
N GLY A 355 -9.64 15.96 0.21
CA GLY A 355 -9.88 15.16 -0.99
C GLY A 355 -11.23 15.48 -1.67
N LEU A 356 -12.29 15.70 -0.89
CA LEU A 356 -13.57 16.16 -1.42
C LEU A 356 -13.43 17.54 -2.09
N SER A 357 -12.76 18.49 -1.43
CA SER A 357 -12.52 19.82 -1.99
C SER A 357 -11.74 19.73 -3.29
N GLU A 358 -10.70 18.90 -3.35
CA GLU A 358 -9.92 18.65 -4.57
C GLU A 358 -10.81 18.18 -5.73
N ILE A 359 -11.65 17.16 -5.48
CA ILE A 359 -12.47 16.54 -6.52
C ILE A 359 -13.68 17.40 -6.90
N LEU A 360 -14.37 18.01 -5.94
CA LEU A 360 -15.60 18.79 -6.23
C LEU A 360 -15.30 20.13 -6.92
N GLU A 361 -14.14 20.70 -6.61
CA GLU A 361 -13.69 21.97 -7.18
C GLU A 361 -12.79 21.77 -8.41
N LEU A 362 -12.45 20.51 -8.76
CA LEU A 362 -11.52 20.17 -9.87
C LEU A 362 -10.25 21.03 -9.79
N LYS A 363 -9.55 21.01 -8.67
CA LYS A 363 -8.49 21.98 -8.36
C LYS A 363 -7.26 21.84 -9.25
N ASP A 364 -6.86 20.61 -9.54
CA ASP A 364 -5.70 20.33 -10.38
C ASP A 364 -6.13 20.16 -11.83
N GLU A 365 -5.72 21.08 -12.70
CA GLU A 365 -5.99 21.05 -14.13
C GLU A 365 -5.25 19.90 -14.85
N ASN A 366 -4.22 19.33 -14.22
CA ASN A 366 -3.46 18.20 -14.74
C ASN A 366 -4.02 16.84 -14.25
N SER A 367 -5.22 16.83 -13.66
CA SER A 367 -5.87 15.62 -13.19
C SER A 367 -7.20 15.35 -13.90
N VAL A 368 -7.54 14.09 -14.02
CA VAL A 368 -8.86 13.63 -14.45
C VAL A 368 -9.69 13.29 -13.23
N TYR A 369 -10.95 13.74 -13.24
CA TYR A 369 -11.88 13.50 -12.14
C TYR A 369 -13.08 12.70 -12.63
N TRP A 370 -13.51 11.70 -11.86
CA TRP A 370 -14.67 10.90 -12.23
C TRP A 370 -15.38 10.31 -11.02
N LEU A 371 -16.64 9.92 -11.26
CA LEU A 371 -17.43 9.08 -10.36
C LEU A 371 -17.54 7.69 -10.94
N GLU A 372 -17.51 6.68 -10.11
CA GLU A 372 -17.76 5.30 -10.55
C GLU A 372 -18.49 4.50 -9.48
N ARG A 373 -19.19 3.46 -9.92
CA ARG A 373 -19.86 2.48 -9.08
C ARG A 373 -19.07 1.20 -9.04
N THR A 374 -18.98 0.63 -7.84
CA THR A 374 -18.33 -0.67 -7.62
C THR A 374 -19.10 -1.51 -6.61
N GLY A 375 -18.61 -2.73 -6.36
CA GLY A 375 -19.19 -3.65 -5.41
C GLY A 375 -20.30 -4.52 -5.99
N LYS A 376 -20.77 -5.49 -5.19
CA LYS A 376 -21.93 -6.31 -5.58
C LYS A 376 -23.13 -5.40 -5.72
N GLN A 377 -23.81 -5.46 -6.87
CA GLN A 377 -24.96 -4.61 -7.24
C GLN A 377 -24.63 -3.11 -7.41
N ASN A 378 -23.36 -2.73 -7.66
CA ASN A 378 -22.95 -1.35 -7.90
C ASN A 378 -23.39 -0.35 -6.82
N GLN A 379 -23.33 -0.75 -5.55
CA GLN A 379 -23.83 0.05 -4.42
C GLN A 379 -22.81 1.04 -3.85
N ILE A 380 -21.51 0.85 -4.13
CA ILE A 380 -20.46 1.72 -3.60
C ILE A 380 -20.12 2.75 -4.67
N ILE A 381 -20.26 4.02 -4.33
CA ILE A 381 -19.86 5.12 -5.21
C ILE A 381 -18.47 5.59 -4.79
N HIS A 382 -17.59 5.75 -5.77
CA HIS A 382 -16.28 6.32 -5.61
C HIS A 382 -16.22 7.68 -6.33
N LEU A 383 -15.66 8.66 -5.62
CA LEU A 383 -15.12 9.87 -6.22
C LEU A 383 -13.63 9.64 -6.40
N ARG A 384 -13.14 9.84 -7.61
CA ARG A 384 -11.73 9.59 -7.94
C ARG A 384 -11.12 10.75 -8.69
N SER A 385 -9.82 10.93 -8.47
CA SER A 385 -8.96 11.68 -9.36
C SER A 385 -7.71 10.87 -9.70
N ALA A 386 -7.13 11.13 -10.84
CA ALA A 386 -5.80 10.63 -11.19
C ALA A 386 -5.08 11.69 -12.03
N PRO A 387 -3.78 11.86 -11.88
CA PRO A 387 -3.01 12.76 -12.73
C PRO A 387 -3.11 12.32 -14.19
N LEU A 388 -3.23 13.28 -15.11
CA LEU A 388 -3.22 13.04 -16.55
C LEU A 388 -1.89 12.43 -16.99
N GLU A 389 -0.82 12.90 -16.39
CA GLU A 389 0.53 12.42 -16.59
C GLU A 389 1.15 12.07 -15.25
N ILE A 390 1.59 10.85 -15.10
CA ILE A 390 2.27 10.39 -13.88
C ILE A 390 3.74 10.79 -13.85
N ALA A 391 4.32 11.07 -15.03
CA ALA A 391 5.73 11.40 -15.21
C ALA A 391 6.24 12.52 -14.30
N PRO A 392 5.56 13.69 -14.17
CA PRO A 392 6.00 14.74 -13.27
C PRO A 392 6.04 14.31 -11.81
N VAL A 393 5.03 13.54 -11.37
CA VAL A 393 4.92 13.07 -9.99
C VAL A 393 6.00 12.04 -9.68
N LEU A 394 6.20 11.07 -10.57
CA LEU A 394 7.25 10.06 -10.40
C LEU A 394 8.65 10.68 -10.48
N LYS A 395 8.84 11.65 -11.36
CA LYS A 395 10.10 12.39 -11.45
C LYS A 395 10.43 13.07 -10.13
N GLU A 396 9.49 13.81 -9.55
CA GLU A 396 9.68 14.51 -8.29
C GLU A 396 9.88 13.55 -7.12
N GLN A 397 9.06 12.54 -7.00
CA GLN A 397 9.04 11.67 -5.81
C GLN A 397 10.01 10.50 -5.88
N LEU A 398 10.38 10.04 -7.08
CA LEU A 398 11.18 8.84 -7.27
C LEU A 398 12.53 9.12 -7.94
N PHE A 399 12.55 9.81 -9.09
CA PHE A 399 13.76 9.94 -9.90
C PHE A 399 14.64 11.15 -9.58
N ASN A 400 14.11 12.17 -8.90
CA ASN A 400 14.94 13.30 -8.41
C ASN A 400 15.65 13.00 -7.08
N ARG A 401 15.47 11.79 -6.53
CA ARG A 401 16.20 11.34 -5.35
C ARG A 401 17.65 11.00 -5.74
N ASP A 402 18.57 11.25 -4.84
CA ASP A 402 19.99 10.84 -5.01
C ASP A 402 20.17 9.34 -4.68
N VAL A 403 19.36 8.51 -5.34
CA VAL A 403 19.34 7.06 -5.14
C VAL A 403 18.98 6.38 -6.45
N PRO A 404 19.72 5.36 -6.90
CA PRO A 404 19.43 4.68 -8.15
C PRO A 404 18.09 3.92 -8.08
N VAL A 405 17.40 3.91 -9.20
CA VAL A 405 16.19 3.10 -9.43
C VAL A 405 16.50 2.15 -10.57
N PHE A 406 16.31 0.87 -10.32
CA PHE A 406 16.47 -0.17 -11.31
C PHE A 406 15.09 -0.67 -11.76
N MET A 407 14.82 -0.59 -13.05
CA MET A 407 13.53 -0.98 -13.64
C MET A 407 13.77 -2.11 -14.65
N THR A 408 13.15 -3.27 -14.41
CA THR A 408 13.27 -4.43 -15.31
C THR A 408 11.92 -5.03 -15.64
N SER A 409 11.81 -5.52 -16.87
CA SER A 409 10.66 -6.29 -17.35
C SER A 409 11.05 -7.10 -18.61
N ALA A 410 10.17 -8.00 -19.03
CA ALA A 410 10.29 -8.67 -20.33
C ALA A 410 9.93 -7.74 -21.51
N THR A 411 9.23 -6.64 -21.26
CA THR A 411 8.67 -5.75 -22.29
C THR A 411 8.72 -4.28 -21.81
N LEU A 412 9.84 -3.60 -22.00
CA LEU A 412 9.99 -2.16 -21.73
C LEU A 412 10.18 -1.36 -23.01
N THR A 413 10.71 -2.02 -24.05
CA THR A 413 11.07 -1.33 -25.28
C THR A 413 10.00 -1.51 -26.37
N ARG A 414 9.92 -0.52 -27.23
CA ARG A 414 9.14 -0.58 -28.46
C ARG A 414 10.09 -0.34 -29.62
N LYS A 415 10.22 -1.33 -30.53
CA LYS A 415 11.20 -1.31 -31.64
C LYS A 415 12.64 -1.08 -31.17
N GLY A 416 13.03 -1.72 -30.06
CA GLY A 416 14.38 -1.61 -29.50
C GLY A 416 14.72 -0.30 -28.80
N SER A 417 13.72 0.49 -28.40
CA SER A 417 13.93 1.72 -27.65
C SER A 417 12.96 1.86 -26.48
N ALA A 418 13.46 2.19 -25.30
CA ALA A 418 12.68 2.43 -24.10
C ALA A 418 12.08 3.86 -24.04
N ASN A 419 12.23 4.69 -25.07
CA ASN A 419 11.78 6.08 -25.04
C ASN A 419 10.31 6.28 -24.70
N ALA A 420 9.42 5.38 -25.15
CA ALA A 420 7.99 5.48 -24.82
C ALA A 420 7.75 5.24 -23.32
N PHE A 421 8.35 4.20 -22.75
CA PHE A 421 8.27 3.90 -21.32
C PHE A 421 8.91 5.04 -20.49
N ARG A 422 10.09 5.48 -20.88
CA ARG A 422 10.82 6.62 -20.29
C ARG A 422 9.94 7.86 -20.17
N SER A 423 9.32 8.27 -21.28
CA SER A 423 8.43 9.44 -21.29
C SER A 423 7.23 9.25 -20.37
N THR A 424 6.70 8.04 -20.30
CA THR A 424 5.53 7.73 -19.44
C THR A 424 5.86 7.80 -17.96
N VAL A 425 7.05 7.34 -17.55
CA VAL A 425 7.44 7.33 -16.13
C VAL A 425 8.22 8.58 -15.71
N GLY A 426 8.72 9.38 -16.66
CA GLY A 426 9.39 10.65 -16.37
C GLY A 426 10.86 10.53 -15.96
N VAL A 427 11.56 9.46 -16.37
CA VAL A 427 12.99 9.31 -16.09
C VAL A 427 13.83 9.93 -17.20
N ASP A 428 14.73 10.86 -16.87
CA ASP A 428 15.54 11.61 -17.83
C ASP A 428 16.93 10.99 -18.06
N ASP A 429 17.68 10.74 -16.98
CA ASP A 429 19.02 10.16 -17.03
C ASP A 429 19.01 8.72 -16.52
N PHE A 430 19.37 7.79 -17.41
CA PHE A 430 19.42 6.36 -17.11
C PHE A 430 20.34 5.62 -18.08
N GLU A 431 20.82 4.47 -17.62
CA GLU A 431 21.42 3.48 -18.52
C GLU A 431 20.33 2.56 -19.09
N GLU A 432 20.52 2.11 -20.33
CA GLU A 432 19.60 1.18 -21.00
C GLU A 432 20.33 -0.12 -21.35
N GLY A 433 19.72 -1.25 -21.07
CA GLY A 433 20.20 -2.56 -21.47
C GLY A 433 19.06 -3.43 -21.98
N ILE A 434 19.36 -4.27 -22.97
CA ILE A 434 18.40 -5.18 -23.60
C ILE A 434 19.07 -6.52 -23.82
N VAL A 435 18.45 -7.59 -23.32
CA VAL A 435 18.84 -8.97 -23.65
C VAL A 435 17.61 -9.78 -24.05
N ASN A 436 17.77 -10.61 -25.05
CA ASN A 436 16.70 -11.48 -25.53
C ASN A 436 16.50 -12.70 -24.64
N SER A 437 15.42 -13.43 -24.86
CA SER A 437 15.21 -14.73 -24.25
C SER A 437 16.26 -15.73 -24.73
N PRO A 438 16.87 -16.53 -23.84
CA PRO A 438 17.81 -17.57 -24.24
C PRO A 438 17.14 -18.75 -24.98
N PHE A 439 15.84 -18.72 -25.12
CA PHE A 439 15.02 -19.79 -25.74
C PHE A 439 14.38 -19.39 -27.07
N ASP A 440 14.69 -18.23 -27.60
CA ASP A 440 14.20 -17.73 -28.89
C ASP A 440 15.16 -18.11 -30.03
#